data_f6a14bf998c7d002b3b99f2009d84878
#
_entry.id   f6a14bf998c7d002b3b99f2009d84878
#
_cell.length_a   1.000
_cell.length_b   1.000
_cell.length_c   1.000
_cell.angle_alpha   90.00
_cell.angle_beta   90.00
_cell.angle_gamma   90.00
#
_symmetry.space_group_name_H-M   'P 1'
#
loop_
_entity.id
_entity.type
_entity.pdbx_description
1 polymer ?
#
loop_
_entity_poly.entity_id
_entity_poly.type
_entity_poly.pdbx_seq_one_letter_code
_entity_poly.pdbx_strand_id
1 'polypeptide(L)'
;MGTLFANLNSSANALAAFQRSLEVAQNNVSNASTAGYAKQVPTLNALPFNLQSGLLGGVQSGAPQSTRDEFLEQGVRYQTGLLGNFQAQAQSLAGLEPIFDVTGQTGILASLNSLFQSFSNWSASPDSVAARQDVLAKAQDLGASFQQTMSVLSSASDSIDNKIGSTVSEINSLASQVLDYNVRQAGGGPADAGLDAHLHDTLESLSSDAGITARFESDGSVTLLLGGQTPLVIGQRQYSLSAENFDTGTPVNANARPTAHIVDASGQDVTANVTSGTLAGLLAVRNSVLPGLQGDSQQPGAINLIAKKVADRVNQLLASGLTPGGLAGVALFNYDGTSAVMAARTLTVNPSITTDTLAALDPGPPQVANGIAMALAGLGQSKAGTDTINGQSIQDFLNGQTQILGQQSATATANQSVAQQAVTQAQALRAQVSGVSLDEEAIRVMELQRGYQSMSKMISVINGLADTLMQMV
;
A
#
# COMPACT_ATOMS: atom_id res chain seq x y z
N MET A 1 -1.14 -15.75 -71.63
CA MET A 1 -0.83 -14.45 -70.94
C MET A 1 -1.59 -14.29 -69.66
N GLY A 2 -2.93 -14.56 -69.53
CA GLY A 2 -3.70 -14.36 -68.31
C GLY A 2 -3.21 -15.16 -67.11
N THR A 3 -2.81 -16.43 -67.27
CA THR A 3 -2.29 -17.29 -66.17
C THR A 3 -0.92 -16.85 -65.67
N LEU A 4 -0.08 -16.25 -66.50
CA LEU A 4 1.24 -15.76 -66.12
C LEU A 4 1.13 -14.50 -65.24
N PHE A 5 0.25 -13.56 -65.63
CA PHE A 5 -0.05 -12.38 -64.81
C PHE A 5 -0.72 -12.73 -63.47
N ALA A 6 -1.58 -13.72 -63.44
CA ALA A 6 -2.21 -14.16 -62.20
C ALA A 6 -1.20 -14.84 -61.28
N ASN A 7 -0.24 -15.63 -61.81
CA ASN A 7 0.87 -16.19 -61.02
C ASN A 7 1.81 -15.11 -60.49
N LEU A 8 2.10 -14.09 -61.29
CA LEU A 8 2.89 -12.95 -60.86
C LEU A 8 2.23 -12.20 -59.70
N ASN A 9 0.93 -11.94 -59.80
CA ASN A 9 0.15 -11.28 -58.76
C ASN A 9 0.08 -12.12 -57.47
N SER A 10 -0.14 -13.44 -57.58
CA SER A 10 -0.10 -14.34 -56.40
C SER A 10 1.28 -14.36 -55.75
N SER A 11 2.36 -14.38 -56.53
CA SER A 11 3.73 -14.32 -56.03
C SER A 11 4.06 -12.97 -55.37
N ALA A 12 3.56 -11.86 -55.92
CA ALA A 12 3.71 -10.52 -55.33
C ALA A 12 2.97 -10.41 -54.00
N ASN A 13 1.75 -10.95 -53.90
CA ASN A 13 1.00 -11.00 -52.64
C ASN A 13 1.73 -11.82 -51.59
N ALA A 14 2.30 -12.97 -51.96
CA ALA A 14 3.09 -13.79 -51.05
C ALA A 14 4.36 -13.07 -50.57
N LEU A 15 5.05 -12.36 -51.47
CA LEU A 15 6.22 -11.54 -51.12
C LEU A 15 5.86 -10.44 -50.10
N ALA A 16 4.76 -9.72 -50.36
CA ALA A 16 4.25 -8.71 -49.42
C ALA A 16 3.85 -9.31 -48.06
N ALA A 17 3.29 -10.53 -48.03
CA ALA A 17 2.96 -11.24 -46.81
C ALA A 17 4.21 -11.63 -46.01
N PHE A 18 5.27 -12.13 -46.67
CA PHE A 18 6.56 -12.42 -46.01
C PHE A 18 7.22 -11.14 -45.49
N GLN A 19 7.19 -10.04 -46.23
CA GLN A 19 7.74 -8.76 -45.82
C GLN A 19 7.05 -8.26 -44.54
N ARG A 20 5.71 -8.23 -44.52
CA ARG A 20 4.95 -7.83 -43.30
C ARG A 20 5.23 -8.75 -42.11
N SER A 21 5.33 -10.06 -42.33
CA SER A 21 5.66 -11.01 -41.28
C SER A 21 7.07 -10.77 -40.73
N LEU A 22 8.02 -10.38 -41.56
CA LEU A 22 9.38 -10.01 -41.16
C LEU A 22 9.37 -8.73 -40.33
N GLU A 23 8.60 -7.71 -40.73
CA GLU A 23 8.43 -6.47 -39.97
C GLU A 23 7.85 -6.72 -38.58
N VAL A 24 6.84 -7.62 -38.45
CA VAL A 24 6.27 -8.02 -37.18
C VAL A 24 7.31 -8.73 -36.28
N ALA A 25 8.07 -9.68 -36.83
CA ALA A 25 9.11 -10.37 -36.06
C ALA A 25 10.23 -9.41 -35.63
N GLN A 26 10.65 -8.47 -36.46
CA GLN A 26 11.61 -7.42 -36.10
C GLN A 26 11.06 -6.50 -34.99
N ASN A 27 9.78 -6.14 -35.07
CA ASN A 27 9.12 -5.34 -34.06
C ASN A 27 9.06 -6.09 -32.69
N ASN A 28 8.73 -7.39 -32.70
CA ASN A 28 8.79 -8.24 -31.50
C ASN A 28 10.19 -8.22 -30.87
N VAL A 29 11.24 -8.44 -31.69
CA VAL A 29 12.64 -8.43 -31.20
C VAL A 29 13.00 -7.06 -30.60
N SER A 30 12.62 -5.98 -31.27
CA SER A 30 12.92 -4.62 -30.80
C SER A 30 12.23 -4.26 -29.49
N ASN A 31 11.04 -4.81 -29.25
CA ASN A 31 10.22 -4.54 -28.08
C ASN A 31 10.24 -5.67 -27.04
N ALA A 32 11.13 -6.66 -27.17
CA ALA A 32 11.18 -7.80 -26.26
C ALA A 32 11.38 -7.43 -24.78
N SER A 33 12.01 -6.27 -24.51
CA SER A 33 12.25 -5.73 -23.16
C SER A 33 11.34 -4.54 -22.82
N THR A 34 10.38 -4.18 -23.70
CA THR A 34 9.44 -3.09 -23.43
C THR A 34 8.39 -3.55 -22.44
N ALA A 35 8.22 -2.79 -21.32
CA ALA A 35 7.20 -3.07 -20.33
C ALA A 35 5.80 -3.11 -20.96
N GLY A 36 4.96 -4.03 -20.53
CA GLY A 36 3.60 -4.19 -21.04
C GLY A 36 3.50 -4.71 -22.49
N TYR A 37 4.61 -4.96 -23.20
CA TYR A 37 4.56 -5.46 -24.58
C TYR A 37 4.16 -6.93 -24.65
N ALA A 38 3.23 -7.26 -25.55
CA ALA A 38 2.86 -8.62 -25.88
C ALA A 38 3.26 -8.97 -27.31
N LYS A 39 3.74 -10.20 -27.51
CA LYS A 39 4.14 -10.75 -28.82
C LYS A 39 3.03 -10.54 -29.85
N GLN A 40 3.40 -10.03 -31.02
CA GLN A 40 2.52 -9.87 -32.17
C GLN A 40 2.71 -11.03 -33.13
N VAL A 41 1.60 -11.57 -33.66
CA VAL A 41 1.63 -12.66 -34.65
C VAL A 41 1.01 -12.15 -35.97
N PRO A 42 1.72 -12.31 -37.10
CA PRO A 42 1.16 -11.92 -38.40
C PRO A 42 -0.02 -12.84 -38.76
N THR A 43 -1.12 -12.27 -39.21
CA THR A 43 -2.27 -13.00 -39.73
C THR A 43 -2.10 -13.25 -41.22
N LEU A 44 -2.14 -14.52 -41.64
CA LEU A 44 -2.02 -14.94 -43.03
C LEU A 44 -3.30 -15.68 -43.44
N ASN A 45 -4.02 -15.14 -44.42
CA ASN A 45 -5.24 -15.70 -44.95
C ASN A 45 -4.98 -16.37 -46.31
N ALA A 46 -5.30 -17.65 -46.44
CA ALA A 46 -5.22 -18.34 -47.72
C ALA A 46 -6.33 -17.83 -48.68
N LEU A 47 -5.93 -17.49 -49.89
CA LEU A 47 -6.87 -17.14 -50.92
C LEU A 47 -7.46 -18.40 -51.60
N PRO A 48 -8.71 -18.34 -52.14
CA PRO A 48 -9.36 -19.48 -52.77
C PRO A 48 -8.55 -20.07 -53.92
N PHE A 49 -8.33 -21.39 -53.91
CA PHE A 49 -7.64 -22.14 -54.94
C PHE A 49 -8.61 -23.05 -55.67
N ASN A 50 -8.86 -22.79 -56.96
CA ASN A 50 -9.66 -23.62 -57.83
C ASN A 50 -9.24 -23.39 -59.31
N LEU A 51 -8.49 -24.34 -59.86
CA LEU A 51 -7.95 -24.24 -61.22
C LEU A 51 -9.03 -24.23 -62.32
N GLN A 52 -10.16 -24.93 -62.07
CA GLN A 52 -11.28 -24.97 -63.02
C GLN A 52 -12.00 -23.59 -63.14
N SER A 53 -12.03 -22.84 -62.01
CA SER A 53 -12.64 -21.51 -61.92
C SER A 53 -11.62 -20.38 -62.15
N GLY A 54 -10.36 -20.71 -62.51
CA GLY A 54 -9.28 -19.76 -62.69
C GLY A 54 -8.76 -19.11 -61.43
N LEU A 55 -9.08 -19.66 -60.23
CA LEU A 55 -8.63 -19.19 -58.94
C LEU A 55 -7.30 -19.87 -58.59
N LEU A 56 -6.21 -19.09 -58.58
CA LEU A 56 -4.84 -19.61 -58.44
C LEU A 56 -4.36 -19.72 -57.01
N GLY A 57 -5.19 -19.37 -56.03
CA GLY A 57 -4.79 -19.36 -54.61
C GLY A 57 -3.82 -18.23 -54.33
N GLY A 58 -3.10 -18.41 -53.26
CA GLY A 58 -2.13 -17.44 -52.75
C GLY A 58 -2.37 -17.14 -51.27
N VAL A 59 -1.67 -16.15 -50.75
CA VAL A 59 -1.77 -15.69 -49.35
C VAL A 59 -1.93 -14.19 -49.33
N GLN A 60 -2.76 -13.71 -48.41
CA GLN A 60 -2.94 -12.30 -48.09
C GLN A 60 -2.61 -12.08 -46.61
N SER A 61 -1.82 -11.05 -46.34
CA SER A 61 -1.56 -10.63 -44.94
C SER A 61 -2.71 -9.79 -44.42
N GLY A 62 -3.21 -10.13 -43.23
CA GLY A 62 -4.10 -9.30 -42.43
C GLY A 62 -3.36 -8.43 -41.42
N ALA A 63 -4.09 -7.78 -40.53
CA ALA A 63 -3.51 -7.06 -39.38
C ALA A 63 -2.82 -8.03 -38.44
N PRO A 64 -1.67 -7.66 -37.81
CA PRO A 64 -1.10 -8.44 -36.72
C PRO A 64 -2.07 -8.60 -35.58
N GLN A 65 -1.99 -9.73 -34.86
CA GLN A 65 -2.77 -10.00 -33.68
C GLN A 65 -1.86 -10.13 -32.46
N SER A 66 -2.26 -9.55 -31.35
CA SER A 66 -1.58 -9.72 -30.06
C SER A 66 -1.84 -11.11 -29.49
N THR A 67 -0.82 -11.73 -28.89
CA THR A 67 -0.97 -12.99 -28.12
C THR A 67 -1.37 -12.73 -26.67
N ARG A 68 -1.72 -11.49 -26.31
CA ARG A 68 -2.13 -11.10 -24.97
C ARG A 68 -3.31 -11.93 -24.49
N ASP A 69 -3.20 -12.43 -23.28
CA ASP A 69 -4.26 -13.13 -22.56
C ASP A 69 -4.74 -12.25 -21.41
N GLU A 70 -5.96 -11.72 -21.52
CA GLU A 70 -6.51 -10.78 -20.55
C GLU A 70 -6.71 -11.42 -19.15
N PHE A 71 -6.94 -12.73 -19.08
CA PHE A 71 -7.04 -13.42 -17.79
C PHE A 71 -5.68 -13.44 -17.06
N LEU A 72 -4.59 -13.69 -17.77
CA LEU A 72 -3.24 -13.63 -17.20
C LEU A 72 -2.84 -12.21 -16.81
N GLU A 73 -3.19 -11.19 -17.63
CA GLU A 73 -2.98 -9.79 -17.28
C GLU A 73 -3.73 -9.40 -16.00
N GLN A 74 -5.00 -9.81 -15.89
CA GLN A 74 -5.79 -9.58 -14.68
C GLN A 74 -5.16 -10.28 -13.45
N GLY A 75 -4.63 -11.50 -13.66
CA GLY A 75 -3.91 -12.23 -12.62
C GLY A 75 -2.69 -11.46 -12.11
N VAL A 76 -1.86 -10.92 -13.02
CA VAL A 76 -0.70 -10.08 -12.65
C VAL A 76 -1.17 -8.83 -11.90
N ARG A 77 -2.12 -8.08 -12.44
CA ARG A 77 -2.67 -6.87 -11.79
C ARG A 77 -3.19 -7.14 -10.39
N TYR A 78 -3.90 -8.26 -10.19
CA TYR A 78 -4.41 -8.64 -8.87
C TYR A 78 -3.28 -8.90 -7.86
N GLN A 79 -2.26 -9.69 -8.25
CA GLN A 79 -1.13 -9.99 -7.37
C GLN A 79 -0.29 -8.75 -7.08
N THR A 80 -0.10 -7.87 -8.07
CA THR A 80 0.60 -6.59 -7.92
C THR A 80 -0.13 -5.68 -6.92
N GLY A 81 -1.46 -5.64 -6.95
CA GLY A 81 -2.26 -4.91 -5.98
C GLY A 81 -2.12 -5.44 -4.55
N LEU A 82 -2.09 -6.78 -4.37
CA LEU A 82 -1.84 -7.38 -3.06
C LEU A 82 -0.43 -7.06 -2.54
N LEU A 83 0.57 -7.10 -3.42
CA LEU A 83 1.94 -6.74 -3.08
C LEU A 83 2.04 -5.28 -2.61
N GLY A 84 1.45 -4.33 -3.37
CA GLY A 84 1.42 -2.91 -3.00
C GLY A 84 0.81 -2.68 -1.62
N ASN A 85 -0.31 -3.37 -1.33
CA ASN A 85 -0.99 -3.31 -0.03
C ASN A 85 -0.08 -3.77 1.12
N PHE A 86 0.47 -4.99 1.04
CA PHE A 86 1.28 -5.53 2.13
C PHE A 86 2.63 -4.82 2.27
N GLN A 87 3.20 -4.34 1.17
CA GLN A 87 4.43 -3.54 1.19
C GLN A 87 4.20 -2.20 1.92
N ALA A 88 3.11 -1.51 1.65
CA ALA A 88 2.75 -0.27 2.31
C ALA A 88 2.49 -0.48 3.81
N GLN A 89 1.79 -1.57 4.18
CA GLN A 89 1.59 -1.93 5.58
C GLN A 89 2.91 -2.23 6.29
N ALA A 90 3.75 -3.12 5.73
CA ALA A 90 5.03 -3.50 6.32
C ALA A 90 5.95 -2.29 6.54
N GLN A 91 6.07 -1.41 5.54
CA GLN A 91 6.89 -0.19 5.64
C GLN A 91 6.35 0.80 6.68
N SER A 92 5.02 0.96 6.75
CA SER A 92 4.40 1.87 7.71
C SER A 92 4.52 1.36 9.14
N LEU A 93 4.35 0.06 9.35
CA LEU A 93 4.47 -0.58 10.67
C LEU A 93 5.92 -0.63 11.16
N ALA A 94 6.88 -0.92 10.29
CA ALA A 94 8.31 -0.88 10.62
C ALA A 94 8.75 0.50 11.14
N GLY A 95 8.14 1.58 10.64
CA GLY A 95 8.37 2.94 11.16
C GLY A 95 7.85 3.17 12.59
N LEU A 96 6.96 2.32 13.09
CA LEU A 96 6.40 2.40 14.45
C LEU A 96 7.11 1.50 15.47
N GLU A 97 7.84 0.48 15.03
CA GLU A 97 8.54 -0.47 15.93
C GLU A 97 9.45 0.19 16.96
N PRO A 98 10.26 1.24 16.61
CA PRO A 98 11.15 1.88 17.57
C PRO A 98 10.43 2.55 18.74
N ILE A 99 9.13 2.82 18.64
CA ILE A 99 8.33 3.42 19.70
C ILE A 99 8.11 2.42 20.86
N PHE A 100 8.06 1.13 20.52
CA PHE A 100 7.75 0.03 21.43
C PHE A 100 8.99 -0.87 21.59
N ASP A 101 9.95 -0.40 22.37
CA ASP A 101 11.15 -1.21 22.70
C ASP A 101 10.75 -2.42 23.54
N VAL A 102 10.75 -3.58 22.91
CA VAL A 102 10.48 -4.89 23.57
C VAL A 102 11.54 -5.27 24.61
N THR A 103 12.72 -4.66 24.57
CA THR A 103 13.79 -4.92 25.54
C THR A 103 13.57 -4.18 26.86
N GLY A 104 12.66 -3.18 26.89
CA GLY A 104 12.35 -2.37 28.05
C GLY A 104 13.50 -1.44 28.47
N GLN A 105 14.42 -1.15 27.57
CA GLN A 105 15.57 -0.27 27.85
C GLN A 105 15.23 1.21 27.59
N THR A 106 14.25 1.46 26.74
CA THR A 106 13.85 2.82 26.32
C THR A 106 12.32 2.98 26.31
N GLY A 107 11.85 4.19 26.09
CA GLY A 107 10.43 4.52 25.90
C GLY A 107 9.59 4.42 27.16
N ILE A 108 8.28 4.29 26.97
CA ILE A 108 7.28 4.30 28.08
C ILE A 108 7.50 3.14 29.05
N LEU A 109 7.81 1.92 28.57
CA LEU A 109 8.00 0.76 29.43
C LEU A 109 9.17 0.94 30.39
N ALA A 110 10.33 1.42 29.87
CA ALA A 110 11.50 1.70 30.70
C ALA A 110 11.22 2.79 31.74
N SER A 111 10.55 3.87 31.33
CA SER A 111 10.21 4.99 32.22
C SER A 111 9.19 4.57 33.30
N LEU A 112 8.19 3.75 32.97
CA LEU A 112 7.26 3.16 33.94
C LEU A 112 7.98 2.27 34.96
N ASN A 113 8.84 1.37 34.49
CA ASN A 113 9.63 0.50 35.37
C ASN A 113 10.52 1.32 36.32
N SER A 114 11.16 2.37 35.79
CA SER A 114 12.01 3.28 36.57
C SER A 114 11.20 4.03 37.65
N LEU A 115 9.99 4.49 37.30
CA LEU A 115 9.10 5.14 38.27
C LEU A 115 8.67 4.18 39.37
N PHE A 116 8.23 2.96 39.03
CA PHE A 116 7.82 1.97 40.05
C PHE A 116 9.01 1.54 40.93
N GLN A 117 10.21 1.43 40.35
CA GLN A 117 11.41 1.17 41.13
C GLN A 117 11.74 2.34 42.08
N SER A 118 11.56 3.61 41.63
CA SER A 118 11.76 4.76 42.53
C SER A 118 10.77 4.78 43.66
N PHE A 119 9.50 4.38 43.46
CA PHE A 119 8.54 4.20 44.51
C PHE A 119 8.95 3.06 45.49
N SER A 120 9.51 1.97 45.00
CA SER A 120 10.05 0.89 45.81
C SER A 120 11.21 1.37 46.70
N ASN A 121 12.16 2.10 46.13
CA ASN A 121 13.28 2.70 46.85
C ASN A 121 12.77 3.71 47.91
N TRP A 122 11.79 4.53 47.55
CA TRP A 122 11.17 5.45 48.49
C TRP A 122 10.41 4.72 49.63
N SER A 123 9.72 3.61 49.32
CA SER A 123 9.04 2.81 50.36
C SER A 123 10.01 2.22 51.39
N ALA A 124 11.23 1.88 50.96
CA ALA A 124 12.29 1.39 51.88
C ALA A 124 12.88 2.50 52.76
N SER A 125 12.82 3.75 52.34
CA SER A 125 13.36 4.92 53.03
C SER A 125 12.45 6.14 52.90
N PRO A 126 11.26 6.15 53.51
CA PRO A 126 10.22 7.16 53.30
C PRO A 126 10.65 8.58 53.70
N ASP A 127 11.57 8.72 54.65
CA ASP A 127 12.08 10.00 55.13
C ASP A 127 13.25 10.54 54.25
N SER A 128 13.79 9.75 53.33
CA SER A 128 14.91 10.15 52.49
C SER A 128 14.51 11.22 51.48
N VAL A 129 15.07 12.41 51.56
CA VAL A 129 14.88 13.49 50.56
C VAL A 129 15.39 13.07 49.18
N ALA A 130 16.50 12.34 49.13
CA ALA A 130 17.05 11.84 47.90
C ALA A 130 16.10 10.85 47.16
N ALA A 131 15.48 9.94 47.91
CA ALA A 131 14.49 9.01 47.34
C ALA A 131 13.26 9.76 46.82
N ARG A 132 12.79 10.79 47.50
CA ARG A 132 11.67 11.63 47.03
C ARG A 132 12.05 12.46 45.77
N GLN A 133 13.28 12.98 45.73
CA GLN A 133 13.78 13.66 44.53
C GLN A 133 13.85 12.69 43.33
N ASP A 134 14.31 11.45 43.53
CA ASP A 134 14.33 10.43 42.49
C ASP A 134 12.92 10.14 41.93
N VAL A 135 11.91 10.02 42.83
CA VAL A 135 10.49 9.88 42.40
C VAL A 135 10.06 11.02 41.48
N LEU A 136 10.35 12.28 41.88
CA LEU A 136 9.99 13.44 41.03
C LEU A 136 10.71 13.44 39.67
N ALA A 137 12.00 13.08 39.66
CA ALA A 137 12.76 12.97 38.42
C ALA A 137 12.21 11.87 37.52
N LYS A 138 11.93 10.67 38.06
CA LYS A 138 11.35 9.56 37.29
C LYS A 138 9.93 9.85 36.81
N ALA A 139 9.15 10.61 37.53
CA ALA A 139 7.86 11.10 37.07
C ALA A 139 7.98 12.09 35.89
N GLN A 140 9.00 12.96 35.90
CA GLN A 140 9.28 13.84 34.77
C GLN A 140 9.72 13.04 33.53
N ASP A 141 10.64 12.07 33.71
CA ASP A 141 11.08 11.17 32.63
C ASP A 141 9.90 10.44 31.99
N LEU A 142 8.96 9.97 32.80
CA LEU A 142 7.75 9.28 32.31
C LEU A 142 6.85 10.22 31.49
N GLY A 143 6.59 11.44 31.99
CA GLY A 143 5.83 12.45 31.24
C GLY A 143 6.45 12.75 29.89
N ALA A 144 7.78 12.95 29.86
CA ALA A 144 8.52 13.17 28.64
C ALA A 144 8.45 11.99 27.66
N SER A 145 8.51 10.74 28.17
CA SER A 145 8.37 9.52 27.33
C SER A 145 7.00 9.43 26.67
N PHE A 146 5.93 9.74 27.37
CA PHE A 146 4.58 9.77 26.79
C PHE A 146 4.46 10.84 25.72
N GLN A 147 4.93 12.06 25.99
CA GLN A 147 4.90 13.17 25.03
C GLN A 147 5.72 12.85 23.77
N GLN A 148 6.91 12.29 23.93
CA GLN A 148 7.76 11.86 22.81
C GLN A 148 7.09 10.79 21.96
N THR A 149 6.50 9.76 22.58
CA THR A 149 5.75 8.71 21.89
C THR A 149 4.60 9.30 21.08
N MET A 150 3.81 10.19 21.68
CA MET A 150 2.69 10.85 20.98
C MET A 150 3.17 11.74 19.82
N SER A 151 4.33 12.40 19.96
CA SER A 151 4.95 13.18 18.89
C SER A 151 5.35 12.30 17.72
N VAL A 152 5.97 11.14 17.98
CA VAL A 152 6.37 10.20 16.91
C VAL A 152 5.14 9.59 16.22
N LEU A 153 4.10 9.22 16.96
CA LEU A 153 2.84 8.73 16.38
C LEU A 153 2.14 9.79 15.51
N SER A 154 2.17 11.06 15.95
CA SER A 154 1.65 12.18 15.15
C SER A 154 2.45 12.36 13.86
N SER A 155 3.78 12.34 13.93
CA SER A 155 4.66 12.46 12.76
C SER A 155 4.48 11.29 11.79
N ALA A 156 4.28 10.08 12.30
CA ALA A 156 3.96 8.91 11.48
C ALA A 156 2.62 9.08 10.75
N SER A 157 1.60 9.61 11.44
CA SER A 157 0.30 9.92 10.82
C SER A 157 0.46 10.95 9.71
N ASP A 158 1.22 12.05 9.94
CA ASP A 158 1.49 13.08 8.92
C ASP A 158 2.22 12.50 7.70
N SER A 159 3.20 11.63 7.94
CA SER A 159 3.94 10.96 6.87
C SER A 159 3.03 10.05 6.03
N ILE A 160 2.13 9.32 6.67
CA ILE A 160 1.17 8.44 5.97
C ILE A 160 0.14 9.29 5.21
N ASP A 161 -0.38 10.37 5.79
CA ASP A 161 -1.30 11.29 5.10
C ASP A 161 -0.67 11.89 3.84
N ASN A 162 0.61 12.29 3.90
CA ASN A 162 1.36 12.77 2.74
C ASN A 162 1.54 11.67 1.67
N LYS A 163 1.81 10.43 2.08
CA LYS A 163 1.89 9.29 1.15
C LYS A 163 0.54 8.97 0.51
N ILE A 164 -0.56 9.01 1.27
CA ILE A 164 -1.91 8.86 0.74
C ILE A 164 -2.17 9.92 -0.34
N GLY A 165 -1.88 11.20 -0.06
CA GLY A 165 -2.06 12.29 -1.00
C GLY A 165 -1.22 12.12 -2.27
N SER A 166 0.05 11.71 -2.16
CA SER A 166 0.92 11.45 -3.32
C SER A 166 0.45 10.24 -4.13
N THR A 167 0.01 9.15 -3.48
CA THR A 167 -0.53 7.97 -4.16
C THR A 167 -1.82 8.30 -4.91
N VAL A 168 -2.73 9.10 -4.32
CA VAL A 168 -3.94 9.57 -5.01
C VAL A 168 -3.60 10.44 -6.23
N SER A 169 -2.59 11.29 -6.12
CA SER A 169 -2.12 12.11 -7.26
C SER A 169 -1.55 11.24 -8.37
N GLU A 170 -0.80 10.18 -8.05
CA GLU A 170 -0.26 9.22 -9.02
C GLU A 170 -1.39 8.43 -9.70
N ILE A 171 -2.38 7.95 -8.94
CA ILE A 171 -3.58 7.28 -9.48
C ILE A 171 -4.29 8.21 -10.49
N ASN A 172 -4.47 9.49 -10.18
CA ASN A 172 -5.09 10.45 -11.09
C ASN A 172 -4.25 10.68 -12.35
N SER A 173 -2.92 10.72 -12.23
CA SER A 173 -1.99 10.84 -13.36
C SER A 173 -2.05 9.63 -14.28
N LEU A 174 -2.01 8.42 -13.72
CA LEU A 174 -2.12 7.18 -14.47
C LEU A 174 -3.53 7.03 -15.12
N ALA A 175 -4.58 7.44 -14.42
CA ALA A 175 -5.94 7.48 -15.00
C ALA A 175 -6.02 8.45 -16.21
N SER A 176 -5.29 9.57 -16.18
CA SER A 176 -5.19 10.48 -17.33
C SER A 176 -4.50 9.82 -18.52
N GLN A 177 -3.50 8.95 -18.31
CA GLN A 177 -2.86 8.20 -19.39
C GLN A 177 -3.83 7.19 -20.04
N VAL A 178 -4.70 6.54 -19.23
CA VAL A 178 -5.78 5.69 -19.76
C VAL A 178 -6.79 6.52 -20.55
N LEU A 179 -7.12 7.73 -20.11
CA LEU A 179 -7.95 8.65 -20.88
C LEU A 179 -7.31 9.01 -22.22
N ASP A 180 -6.01 9.33 -22.26
CA ASP A 180 -5.29 9.63 -23.49
C ASP A 180 -5.29 8.44 -24.47
N TYR A 181 -5.17 7.22 -23.95
CA TYR A 181 -5.38 6.00 -24.73
C TYR A 181 -6.76 5.97 -25.36
N ASN A 182 -7.82 6.16 -24.59
CA ASN A 182 -9.20 6.14 -25.07
C ASN A 182 -9.45 7.20 -26.16
N VAL A 183 -8.90 8.40 -26.00
CA VAL A 183 -9.01 9.48 -26.99
C VAL A 183 -8.35 9.08 -28.32
N ARG A 184 -7.18 8.42 -28.29
CA ARG A 184 -6.48 7.94 -29.49
C ARG A 184 -7.24 6.80 -30.17
N GLN A 185 -7.82 5.89 -29.41
CA GLN A 185 -8.64 4.80 -29.95
C GLN A 185 -9.91 5.31 -30.63
N ALA A 186 -10.57 6.31 -30.06
CA ALA A 186 -11.76 6.92 -30.66
C ALA A 186 -11.47 7.59 -32.04
N GLY A 187 -10.22 7.94 -32.29
CA GLY A 187 -9.78 8.45 -33.60
C GLY A 187 -9.73 7.41 -34.74
N GLY A 188 -9.98 6.11 -34.44
CA GLY A 188 -10.10 5.04 -35.44
C GLY A 188 -8.80 4.69 -36.18
N GLY A 189 -7.63 4.87 -35.55
CA GLY A 189 -6.34 4.48 -36.08
C GLY A 189 -6.15 2.95 -36.14
N PRO A 190 -5.14 2.46 -36.90
CA PRO A 190 -4.78 1.05 -36.90
C PRO A 190 -4.32 0.62 -35.52
N ALA A 191 -4.48 -0.68 -35.20
CA ALA A 191 -4.01 -1.25 -33.94
C ALA A 191 -2.49 -0.95 -33.76
N ASP A 192 -2.13 -0.31 -32.63
CA ASP A 192 -0.77 0.09 -32.29
C ASP A 192 -0.31 -0.72 -31.07
N ALA A 193 0.64 -1.64 -31.32
CA ALA A 193 1.19 -2.51 -30.27
C ALA A 193 1.97 -1.73 -29.19
N GLY A 194 2.56 -0.59 -29.53
CA GLY A 194 3.25 0.29 -28.56
C GLY A 194 2.25 1.01 -27.64
N LEU A 195 1.16 1.50 -28.21
CA LEU A 195 0.08 2.12 -27.44
C LEU A 195 -0.61 1.11 -26.51
N ASP A 196 -0.84 -0.13 -26.99
CA ASP A 196 -1.37 -1.23 -26.19
C ASP A 196 -0.41 -1.62 -25.05
N ALA A 197 0.89 -1.70 -25.32
CA ALA A 197 1.91 -1.98 -24.30
C ALA A 197 1.90 -0.90 -23.19
N HIS A 198 1.86 0.38 -23.59
CA HIS A 198 1.81 1.49 -22.63
C HIS A 198 0.54 1.45 -21.76
N LEU A 199 -0.62 1.12 -22.35
CA LEU A 199 -1.86 0.95 -21.58
C LEU A 199 -1.70 -0.14 -20.52
N HIS A 200 -1.20 -1.32 -20.87
CA HIS A 200 -1.10 -2.43 -19.94
C HIS A 200 -0.04 -2.19 -18.85
N ASP A 201 1.05 -1.50 -19.14
CA ASP A 201 2.02 -1.02 -18.16
C ASP A 201 1.39 -0.01 -17.17
N THR A 202 0.59 0.94 -17.72
CA THR A 202 -0.19 1.89 -16.92
C THR A 202 -1.19 1.20 -16.01
N LEU A 203 -1.91 0.17 -16.50
CA LEU A 203 -2.86 -0.61 -15.71
C LEU A 203 -2.18 -1.45 -14.61
N GLU A 204 -0.97 -2.00 -14.88
CA GLU A 204 -0.19 -2.73 -13.87
C GLU A 204 0.29 -1.77 -12.77
N SER A 205 0.77 -0.57 -13.13
CA SER A 205 1.16 0.50 -12.20
C SER A 205 -0.02 0.97 -11.35
N LEU A 206 -1.17 1.25 -11.96
CA LEU A 206 -2.42 1.58 -11.24
C LEU A 206 -2.82 0.49 -10.24
N SER A 207 -2.64 -0.78 -10.62
CA SER A 207 -2.97 -1.91 -9.73
C SER A 207 -2.05 -2.00 -8.53
N SER A 208 -0.77 -1.55 -8.66
CA SER A 208 0.14 -1.40 -7.52
C SER A 208 -0.34 -0.36 -6.52
N ASP A 209 -0.93 0.74 -7.01
CA ASP A 209 -1.36 1.85 -6.17
C ASP A 209 -2.75 1.68 -5.59
N ALA A 210 -3.68 1.09 -6.38
CA ALA A 210 -5.06 0.86 -5.95
C ALA A 210 -5.68 -0.35 -6.63
N GLY A 211 -6.64 -0.97 -5.97
CA GLY A 211 -7.46 -2.05 -6.55
C GLY A 211 -8.35 -1.54 -7.67
N ILE A 212 -7.92 -1.76 -8.92
CA ILE A 212 -8.65 -1.33 -10.09
C ILE A 212 -9.34 -2.49 -10.81
N THR A 213 -10.40 -2.16 -11.53
CA THR A 213 -11.04 -3.04 -12.53
C THR A 213 -11.03 -2.32 -13.87
N ALA A 214 -10.33 -2.87 -14.86
CA ALA A 214 -10.33 -2.40 -16.23
C ALA A 214 -11.28 -3.25 -17.07
N ARG A 215 -12.19 -2.61 -17.81
CA ARG A 215 -13.12 -3.27 -18.75
C ARG A 215 -12.85 -2.74 -20.13
N PHE A 216 -12.55 -3.65 -21.05
CA PHE A 216 -12.35 -3.33 -22.46
C PHE A 216 -13.71 -3.33 -23.16
N GLU A 217 -14.05 -2.21 -23.77
CA GLU A 217 -15.31 -2.03 -24.50
C GLU A 217 -15.16 -2.45 -25.97
N SER A 218 -16.28 -2.64 -26.65
CA SER A 218 -16.28 -3.11 -28.06
C SER A 218 -15.68 -2.12 -29.05
N ASP A 219 -15.58 -0.86 -28.70
CA ASP A 219 -14.93 0.20 -29.48
C ASP A 219 -13.42 0.31 -29.21
N GLY A 220 -12.86 -0.58 -28.39
CA GLY A 220 -11.46 -0.61 -27.98
C GLY A 220 -11.11 0.35 -26.84
N SER A 221 -12.06 1.13 -26.34
CA SER A 221 -11.82 1.98 -25.16
C SER A 221 -11.81 1.17 -23.85
N VAL A 222 -11.24 1.74 -22.80
CA VAL A 222 -11.14 1.13 -21.47
C VAL A 222 -11.96 1.94 -20.47
N THR A 223 -12.89 1.27 -19.80
CA THR A 223 -13.56 1.78 -18.62
C THR A 223 -12.76 1.36 -17.39
N LEU A 224 -12.30 2.33 -16.59
CA LEU A 224 -11.49 2.10 -15.39
C LEU A 224 -12.30 2.42 -14.14
N LEU A 225 -12.38 1.47 -13.21
CA LEU A 225 -13.10 1.60 -11.96
C LEU A 225 -12.19 1.30 -10.76
N LEU A 226 -12.27 2.07 -9.69
CA LEU A 226 -11.69 1.76 -8.39
C LEU A 226 -12.61 0.77 -7.65
N GLY A 227 -12.04 -0.35 -7.18
CA GLY A 227 -12.80 -1.39 -6.47
C GLY A 227 -14.00 -1.94 -7.25
N GLY A 228 -14.01 -1.79 -8.57
CA GLY A 228 -15.09 -2.22 -9.46
C GLY A 228 -16.36 -1.38 -9.39
N GLN A 229 -16.39 -0.27 -8.64
CA GLN A 229 -17.60 0.53 -8.39
C GLN A 229 -17.41 2.02 -8.70
N THR A 230 -16.32 2.65 -8.22
CA THR A 230 -16.09 4.08 -8.38
C THR A 230 -15.40 4.36 -9.73
N PRO A 231 -15.99 5.16 -10.62
CA PRO A 231 -15.40 5.46 -11.89
C PRO A 231 -14.13 6.31 -11.73
N LEU A 232 -13.08 5.93 -12.47
CA LEU A 232 -11.87 6.74 -12.69
C LEU A 232 -11.80 7.25 -14.13
N VAL A 233 -12.15 6.37 -15.10
CA VAL A 233 -12.25 6.75 -16.52
C VAL A 233 -13.43 6.03 -17.15
N ILE A 234 -14.29 6.74 -17.84
CA ILE A 234 -15.38 6.19 -18.66
C ILE A 234 -15.36 6.90 -20.02
N GLY A 235 -15.08 6.14 -21.09
CA GLY A 235 -14.94 6.70 -22.42
C GLY A 235 -13.87 7.80 -22.44
N GLN A 236 -14.25 9.02 -22.80
CA GLN A 236 -13.35 10.19 -22.86
C GLN A 236 -13.50 11.12 -21.63
N ARG A 237 -13.82 10.58 -20.47
CA ARG A 237 -13.99 11.33 -19.24
C ARG A 237 -13.21 10.72 -18.10
N GLN A 238 -12.45 11.57 -17.39
CA GLN A 238 -11.79 11.23 -16.13
C GLN A 238 -12.60 11.73 -14.93
N TYR A 239 -12.56 10.96 -13.85
CA TYR A 239 -13.13 11.26 -12.54
C TYR A 239 -11.99 11.18 -11.52
N SER A 240 -11.52 12.34 -11.06
CA SER A 240 -10.39 12.42 -10.15
C SER A 240 -10.80 12.05 -8.72
N LEU A 241 -9.88 11.43 -7.99
CA LEU A 241 -9.98 11.20 -6.55
C LEU A 241 -9.29 12.34 -5.80
N SER A 242 -9.73 12.58 -4.57
CA SER A 242 -9.02 13.40 -3.58
C SER A 242 -8.84 12.64 -2.26
N ALA A 243 -7.79 13.00 -1.50
CA ALA A 243 -7.57 12.52 -0.15
C ALA A 243 -7.96 13.63 0.82
N GLU A 244 -8.83 13.32 1.75
CA GLU A 244 -9.35 14.28 2.74
C GLU A 244 -9.34 13.67 4.14
N ASN A 245 -9.18 14.52 5.16
CA ASN A 245 -9.23 14.11 6.56
C ASN A 245 -10.46 14.71 7.21
N PHE A 246 -11.41 13.89 7.61
CA PHE A 246 -12.62 14.31 8.32
C PHE A 246 -13.12 13.20 9.26
N ASP A 247 -14.01 13.58 10.18
CA ASP A 247 -14.67 12.63 11.07
C ASP A 247 -16.05 12.27 10.53
N THR A 248 -16.34 10.96 10.52
CA THR A 248 -17.68 10.45 10.20
C THR A 248 -18.52 10.41 11.49
N GLY A 249 -19.47 11.33 11.63
CA GLY A 249 -20.33 11.42 12.81
C GLY A 249 -19.89 12.47 13.82
N THR A 250 -20.51 12.45 15.02
CA THR A 250 -20.19 13.41 16.09
C THR A 250 -18.97 12.95 16.86
N PRO A 251 -17.87 13.74 16.91
CA PRO A 251 -16.69 13.40 17.70
C PRO A 251 -17.01 13.28 19.19
N VAL A 252 -16.61 12.18 19.81
CA VAL A 252 -16.66 11.97 21.27
C VAL A 252 -15.44 12.64 21.92
N ASN A 253 -14.29 12.58 21.25
CA ASN A 253 -13.06 13.15 21.72
C ASN A 253 -12.74 14.44 20.96
N ALA A 254 -12.81 15.58 21.62
CA ALA A 254 -12.36 16.85 21.08
C ALA A 254 -10.83 16.81 20.84
N ASN A 255 -10.35 17.56 19.82
CA ASN A 255 -8.94 17.63 19.44
C ASN A 255 -8.30 16.30 19.00
N ALA A 256 -9.11 15.28 18.72
CA ALA A 256 -8.63 14.07 18.09
C ALA A 256 -8.24 14.34 16.63
N ARG A 257 -7.33 13.52 16.10
CA ARG A 257 -6.97 13.57 14.69
C ARG A 257 -8.07 12.89 13.87
N PRO A 258 -8.62 13.56 12.82
CA PRO A 258 -9.61 12.96 11.96
C PRO A 258 -9.05 11.79 11.15
N THR A 259 -9.91 10.89 10.68
CA THR A 259 -9.57 9.75 9.84
C THR A 259 -9.32 10.20 8.39
N ALA A 260 -8.48 9.45 7.66
CA ALA A 260 -8.20 9.71 6.25
C ALA A 260 -9.25 9.05 5.36
N HIS A 261 -9.78 9.79 4.41
CA HIS A 261 -10.80 9.34 3.47
C HIS A 261 -10.39 9.61 2.03
N ILE A 262 -10.89 8.77 1.13
CA ILE A 262 -10.79 8.97 -0.31
C ILE A 262 -12.15 9.41 -0.80
N VAL A 263 -12.16 10.53 -1.50
CA VAL A 263 -13.38 11.17 -1.98
C VAL A 263 -13.35 11.21 -3.50
N ASP A 264 -14.48 10.90 -4.13
CA ASP A 264 -14.62 10.94 -5.58
C ASP A 264 -14.88 12.38 -6.10
N ALA A 265 -14.96 12.54 -7.41
CA ALA A 265 -15.21 13.82 -8.08
C ALA A 265 -16.55 14.48 -7.73
N SER A 266 -17.49 13.76 -7.09
CA SER A 266 -18.76 14.27 -6.60
C SER A 266 -18.73 14.68 -5.13
N GLY A 267 -17.61 14.45 -4.43
CA GLY A 267 -17.47 14.68 -3.00
C GLY A 267 -17.98 13.51 -2.14
N GLN A 268 -18.21 12.34 -2.72
CA GLN A 268 -18.66 11.17 -1.99
C GLN A 268 -17.45 10.39 -1.43
N ASP A 269 -17.54 9.95 -0.18
CA ASP A 269 -16.56 9.06 0.44
C ASP A 269 -16.61 7.67 -0.21
N VAL A 270 -15.51 7.28 -0.84
CA VAL A 270 -15.32 6.01 -1.53
C VAL A 270 -14.21 5.16 -0.92
N THR A 271 -13.79 5.48 0.31
CA THR A 271 -12.71 4.79 1.03
C THR A 271 -12.95 3.27 1.09
N ALA A 272 -14.20 2.84 1.26
CA ALA A 272 -14.58 1.43 1.30
C ALA A 272 -14.31 0.69 -0.03
N ASN A 273 -14.21 1.41 -1.15
CA ASN A 273 -13.92 0.84 -2.47
C ASN A 273 -12.41 0.68 -2.72
N VAL A 274 -11.55 1.19 -1.83
CA VAL A 274 -10.09 0.98 -1.87
C VAL A 274 -9.76 -0.37 -1.22
N THR A 275 -9.75 -1.44 -2.02
CA THR A 275 -9.67 -2.83 -1.52
C THR A 275 -8.28 -3.43 -1.58
N SER A 276 -7.36 -2.88 -2.39
CA SER A 276 -5.98 -3.33 -2.54
C SER A 276 -5.07 -2.18 -3.02
N GLY A 277 -3.81 -2.47 -3.26
CA GLY A 277 -2.79 -1.49 -3.64
C GLY A 277 -2.19 -0.75 -2.45
N THR A 278 -1.17 0.05 -2.72
CA THR A 278 -0.46 0.89 -1.75
C THR A 278 -1.43 1.75 -0.92
N LEU A 279 -2.45 2.31 -1.57
CA LEU A 279 -3.45 3.15 -0.92
C LEU A 279 -4.23 2.40 0.17
N ALA A 280 -4.65 1.15 -0.10
CA ALA A 280 -5.34 0.34 0.91
C ALA A 280 -4.44 0.01 2.11
N GLY A 281 -3.17 -0.30 1.86
CA GLY A 281 -2.20 -0.56 2.92
C GLY A 281 -1.96 0.65 3.82
N LEU A 282 -1.82 1.84 3.22
CA LEU A 282 -1.67 3.10 3.96
C LEU A 282 -2.92 3.43 4.79
N LEU A 283 -4.10 3.31 4.20
CA LEU A 283 -5.38 3.54 4.89
C LEU A 283 -5.59 2.56 6.06
N ALA A 284 -5.20 1.30 5.90
CA ALA A 284 -5.30 0.29 6.97
C ALA A 284 -4.47 0.69 8.20
N VAL A 285 -3.22 1.14 8.00
CA VAL A 285 -2.39 1.60 9.12
C VAL A 285 -2.90 2.92 9.69
N ARG A 286 -3.25 3.88 8.81
CA ARG A 286 -3.68 5.22 9.18
C ARG A 286 -4.99 5.24 9.96
N ASN A 287 -5.98 4.44 9.57
CA ASN A 287 -7.33 4.46 10.12
C ASN A 287 -7.62 3.35 11.15
N SER A 288 -6.72 2.38 11.32
CA SER A 288 -6.92 1.28 12.27
C SER A 288 -5.80 1.18 13.29
N VAL A 289 -4.55 1.09 12.87
CA VAL A 289 -3.42 0.85 13.79
C VAL A 289 -3.11 2.11 14.60
N LEU A 290 -2.92 3.25 13.92
CA LEU A 290 -2.57 4.51 14.60
C LEU A 290 -3.67 4.98 15.56
N PRO A 291 -4.97 4.96 15.23
CA PRO A 291 -6.02 5.28 16.18
C PRO A 291 -6.08 4.35 17.39
N GLY A 292 -5.80 3.08 17.21
CA GLY A 292 -5.69 2.13 18.33
C GLY A 292 -4.62 2.52 19.35
N LEU A 293 -3.55 3.17 18.91
CA LEU A 293 -2.44 3.62 19.75
C LEU A 293 -2.66 5.04 20.31
N GLN A 294 -2.88 6.02 19.42
CA GLN A 294 -2.94 7.45 19.78
C GLN A 294 -4.34 7.98 20.04
N GLY A 295 -5.37 7.22 19.69
CA GLY A 295 -6.77 7.65 19.73
C GLY A 295 -7.25 8.35 18.48
N ASP A 296 -8.56 8.47 18.35
CA ASP A 296 -9.30 9.20 17.34
C ASP A 296 -10.55 9.87 17.94
N SER A 297 -11.43 10.37 17.08
CA SER A 297 -12.68 11.02 17.52
C SER A 297 -13.63 10.11 18.31
N GLN A 298 -13.47 8.77 18.24
CA GLN A 298 -14.35 7.79 18.88
C GLN A 298 -13.69 7.03 20.04
N GLN A 299 -12.37 6.86 20.03
CA GLN A 299 -11.64 6.07 21.02
C GLN A 299 -10.41 6.81 21.57
N PRO A 300 -10.05 6.59 22.85
CA PRO A 300 -8.93 7.29 23.48
C PRO A 300 -7.54 6.84 22.98
N GLY A 301 -7.42 5.60 22.46
CA GLY A 301 -6.15 4.96 22.13
C GLY A 301 -5.40 4.43 23.37
N ALA A 302 -4.62 3.39 23.15
CA ALA A 302 -3.96 2.63 24.21
C ALA A 302 -2.98 3.48 25.05
N ILE A 303 -2.21 4.36 24.39
CA ILE A 303 -1.19 5.19 25.07
C ILE A 303 -1.84 6.21 26.00
N ASN A 304 -2.96 6.82 25.60
CA ASN A 304 -3.72 7.73 26.47
C ASN A 304 -4.38 7.01 27.63
N LEU A 305 -4.90 5.79 27.41
CA LEU A 305 -5.47 4.97 28.49
C LEU A 305 -4.42 4.66 29.57
N ILE A 306 -3.19 4.32 29.17
CA ILE A 306 -2.08 4.05 30.10
C ILE A 306 -1.71 5.33 30.85
N ALA A 307 -1.49 6.43 30.14
CA ALA A 307 -1.11 7.70 30.75
C ALA A 307 -2.14 8.18 31.80
N LYS A 308 -3.42 8.14 31.40
CA LYS A 308 -4.54 8.49 32.29
C LYS A 308 -4.62 7.58 33.51
N LYS A 309 -4.53 6.25 33.31
CA LYS A 309 -4.61 5.28 34.40
C LYS A 309 -3.48 5.47 35.42
N VAL A 310 -2.24 5.66 34.94
CA VAL A 310 -1.08 5.90 35.80
C VAL A 310 -1.26 7.20 36.59
N ALA A 311 -1.59 8.29 35.90
CA ALA A 311 -1.77 9.59 36.53
C ALA A 311 -2.87 9.57 37.58
N ASP A 312 -4.06 9.07 37.25
CA ASP A 312 -5.21 9.03 38.14
C ASP A 312 -4.95 8.18 39.40
N ARG A 313 -4.33 6.99 39.22
CA ARG A 313 -4.10 6.11 40.38
C ARG A 313 -2.97 6.58 41.27
N VAL A 314 -1.88 7.10 40.67
CA VAL A 314 -0.80 7.69 41.49
C VAL A 314 -1.32 8.89 42.29
N ASN A 315 -2.07 9.78 41.62
CA ASN A 315 -2.65 10.95 42.28
C ASN A 315 -3.63 10.55 43.39
N GLN A 316 -4.49 9.56 43.14
CA GLN A 316 -5.48 9.07 44.13
C GLN A 316 -4.79 8.47 45.35
N LEU A 317 -3.75 7.64 45.17
CA LEU A 317 -2.99 7.07 46.28
C LEU A 317 -2.28 8.13 47.09
N LEU A 318 -1.60 9.08 46.42
CA LEU A 318 -0.94 10.19 47.15
C LEU A 318 -1.94 11.06 47.90
N ALA A 319 -3.10 11.37 47.32
CA ALA A 319 -4.13 12.16 47.97
C ALA A 319 -4.76 11.45 49.23
N SER A 320 -4.75 10.10 49.27
CA SER A 320 -5.22 9.33 50.40
C SER A 320 -4.17 9.22 51.52
N GLY A 321 -2.92 9.56 51.22
CA GLY A 321 -1.81 9.49 52.19
C GLY A 321 -1.57 10.78 52.93
N LEU A 322 -0.67 10.70 53.93
CA LEU A 322 -0.20 11.86 54.71
C LEU A 322 1.30 12.10 54.43
N THR A 323 1.65 13.38 54.38
CA THR A 323 3.04 13.85 54.32
C THR A 323 3.72 13.69 55.70
N PRO A 324 5.05 13.81 55.80
CA PRO A 324 5.74 13.84 57.09
C PRO A 324 5.21 14.91 58.02
N GLY A 325 4.67 16.00 57.50
CA GLY A 325 4.02 17.06 58.30
C GLY A 325 2.58 16.79 58.67
N GLY A 326 2.00 15.60 58.39
CA GLY A 326 0.62 15.23 58.69
C GLY A 326 -0.45 15.85 57.79
N LEU A 327 -0.06 16.47 56.69
CA LEU A 327 -0.98 17.03 55.69
C LEU A 327 -1.29 16.01 54.61
N ALA A 328 -2.44 16.15 53.93
CA ALA A 328 -2.78 15.31 52.77
C ALA A 328 -1.78 15.51 51.64
N GLY A 329 -1.48 14.43 50.93
CA GLY A 329 -0.59 14.48 49.76
C GLY A 329 -1.17 15.28 48.62
N VAL A 330 -0.28 15.78 47.77
CA VAL A 330 -0.60 16.54 46.55
C VAL A 330 -0.49 15.62 45.34
N ALA A 331 -1.29 15.88 44.31
CA ALA A 331 -1.24 15.13 43.06
C ALA A 331 0.17 15.25 42.39
N LEU A 332 0.73 14.12 41.96
CA LEU A 332 2.04 14.09 41.27
C LEU A 332 1.93 14.50 39.83
N PHE A 333 0.89 14.09 39.14
CA PHE A 333 0.71 14.33 37.69
C PHE A 333 -0.44 15.29 37.41
N ASN A 334 -0.23 16.11 36.38
CA ASN A 334 -1.28 16.90 35.74
C ASN A 334 -1.37 16.47 34.28
N TYR A 335 -2.57 16.48 33.72
CA TYR A 335 -2.83 16.30 32.30
C TYR A 335 -4.13 17.01 31.92
N ASP A 336 -4.32 17.30 30.61
CA ASP A 336 -5.57 17.83 30.10
C ASP A 336 -6.64 16.72 30.05
N GLY A 337 -7.60 16.79 30.94
CA GLY A 337 -8.73 15.86 31.04
C GLY A 337 -9.93 16.24 30.20
N THR A 338 -9.87 17.33 29.42
CA THR A 338 -11.00 17.80 28.58
C THR A 338 -11.30 16.85 27.41
N SER A 339 -10.30 16.07 27.00
CA SER A 339 -10.46 15.03 25.97
C SER A 339 -9.64 13.80 26.32
N ALA A 340 -10.21 12.62 26.05
CA ALA A 340 -9.56 11.35 26.37
C ALA A 340 -8.29 11.08 25.55
N VAL A 341 -8.09 11.77 24.41
CA VAL A 341 -6.90 11.65 23.54
C VAL A 341 -5.77 12.62 23.92
N MET A 342 -5.95 13.42 24.98
CA MET A 342 -4.95 14.42 25.39
C MET A 342 -4.07 13.99 26.55
N ALA A 343 -4.45 12.93 27.27
CA ALA A 343 -3.79 12.53 28.52
C ALA A 343 -2.27 12.29 28.36
N ALA A 344 -1.87 11.48 27.37
CA ALA A 344 -0.45 11.17 27.14
C ALA A 344 0.34 12.37 26.58
N ARG A 345 -0.31 13.18 25.75
CA ARG A 345 0.32 14.34 25.10
C ARG A 345 0.62 15.47 26.10
N THR A 346 -0.18 15.58 27.16
CA THR A 346 -0.13 16.71 28.10
C THR A 346 0.30 16.27 29.50
N LEU A 347 0.68 15.00 29.70
CA LEU A 347 1.12 14.48 30.99
C LEU A 347 2.39 15.21 31.47
N THR A 348 2.30 15.85 32.61
CA THR A 348 3.42 16.58 33.25
C THR A 348 3.40 16.35 34.74
N VAL A 349 4.53 16.57 35.39
CA VAL A 349 4.58 16.64 36.88
C VAL A 349 3.92 17.94 37.33
N ASN A 350 3.10 17.84 38.35
CA ASN A 350 2.44 18.98 38.97
C ASN A 350 3.50 19.97 39.52
N PRO A 351 3.53 21.23 39.05
CA PRO A 351 4.55 22.18 39.50
C PRO A 351 4.48 22.54 40.99
N SER A 352 3.36 22.25 41.64
CA SER A 352 3.18 22.49 43.09
C SER A 352 3.70 21.37 43.96
N ILE A 353 4.11 20.21 43.37
CA ILE A 353 4.63 19.09 44.17
C ILE A 353 6.10 19.32 44.53
N THR A 354 6.43 19.00 45.76
CA THR A 354 7.80 19.07 46.29
C THR A 354 8.11 17.77 47.05
N THR A 355 9.37 17.60 47.44
CA THR A 355 9.76 16.45 48.29
C THR A 355 8.96 16.40 49.59
N ASP A 356 8.55 17.56 50.15
CA ASP A 356 7.85 17.65 51.42
C ASP A 356 6.34 17.39 51.31
N THR A 357 5.78 17.51 50.10
CA THR A 357 4.37 17.25 49.81
C THR A 357 4.10 15.85 49.30
N LEU A 358 5.14 15.02 49.10
CA LEU A 358 4.99 13.57 48.82
C LEU A 358 4.53 12.83 50.05
N ALA A 359 3.38 12.16 49.96
CA ALA A 359 2.72 11.45 51.08
C ALA A 359 3.05 9.96 51.03
N ALA A 360 3.97 9.51 51.89
CA ALA A 360 4.32 8.07 52.02
C ALA A 360 3.42 7.30 52.97
N LEU A 361 2.88 8.00 53.98
CA LEU A 361 2.21 7.41 55.12
C LEU A 361 0.75 7.07 54.76
N ASP A 362 0.34 5.82 55.03
CA ASP A 362 -1.05 5.40 55.04
C ASP A 362 -1.70 5.69 56.38
N PRO A 363 -2.72 6.56 56.46
CA PRO A 363 -3.35 6.96 57.70
C PRO A 363 -4.26 5.88 58.30
N GLY A 364 -4.55 4.77 57.59
CA GLY A 364 -5.56 3.77 57.92
C GLY A 364 -5.58 3.32 59.38
N PRO A 365 -6.42 2.43 59.88
CA PRO A 365 -6.14 1.64 61.06
C PRO A 365 -5.61 0.24 60.67
N PRO A 366 -4.35 -0.15 60.97
CA PRO A 366 -3.30 0.65 61.61
C PRO A 366 -2.59 1.60 60.64
N GLN A 367 -2.03 2.69 61.18
CA GLN A 367 -1.18 3.62 60.40
C GLN A 367 0.12 2.92 59.95
N VAL A 368 0.49 3.08 58.68
CA VAL A 368 1.71 2.49 58.08
C VAL A 368 2.57 3.59 57.46
N ALA A 369 3.79 3.79 57.97
CA ALA A 369 4.66 4.91 57.64
C ALA A 369 5.02 4.99 56.13
N ASN A 370 5.05 3.87 55.45
CA ASN A 370 5.39 3.76 54.00
C ASN A 370 4.27 3.10 53.18
N GLY A 371 3.04 2.98 53.72
CA GLY A 371 1.96 2.22 53.08
C GLY A 371 1.59 2.72 51.68
N ILE A 372 1.52 4.04 51.50
CA ILE A 372 1.23 4.63 50.19
C ILE A 372 2.41 4.41 49.20
N ALA A 373 3.65 4.57 49.68
CA ALA A 373 4.83 4.32 48.81
C ALA A 373 4.90 2.85 48.36
N MET A 374 4.55 1.89 49.26
CA MET A 374 4.43 0.46 48.92
C MET A 374 3.30 0.18 47.90
N ALA A 375 2.14 0.81 48.10
CA ALA A 375 1.02 0.67 47.17
C ALA A 375 1.38 1.21 45.76
N LEU A 376 2.08 2.34 45.70
CA LEU A 376 2.59 2.91 44.44
C LEU A 376 3.63 2.00 43.78
N ALA A 377 4.55 1.38 44.57
CA ALA A 377 5.54 0.46 44.02
C ALA A 377 4.90 -0.79 43.37
N GLY A 378 3.79 -1.28 43.97
CA GLY A 378 3.05 -2.43 43.42
C GLY A 378 2.09 -2.12 42.29
N LEU A 379 1.85 -0.86 41.95
CA LEU A 379 0.78 -0.44 41.05
C LEU A 379 0.94 -1.01 39.63
N GLY A 380 2.17 -1.10 39.12
CA GLY A 380 2.44 -1.58 37.77
C GLY A 380 2.01 -3.02 37.50
N GLN A 381 2.02 -3.87 38.54
CA GLN A 381 1.65 -5.28 38.47
C GLN A 381 0.33 -5.61 39.20
N SER A 382 -0.31 -4.60 39.77
CA SER A 382 -1.57 -4.77 40.50
C SER A 382 -2.67 -5.30 39.59
N LYS A 383 -3.40 -6.30 40.09
CA LYS A 383 -4.61 -6.88 39.46
C LYS A 383 -5.89 -6.44 40.15
N ALA A 384 -5.82 -5.52 41.13
CA ALA A 384 -7.01 -4.92 41.70
C ALA A 384 -7.82 -4.18 40.65
N GLY A 385 -9.14 -4.30 40.64
CA GLY A 385 -9.98 -3.76 39.56
C GLY A 385 -9.81 -2.25 39.34
N THR A 386 -9.50 -1.49 40.42
CA THR A 386 -9.20 -0.06 40.33
C THR A 386 -7.87 0.26 39.62
N ASP A 387 -6.94 -0.69 39.58
CA ASP A 387 -5.58 -0.51 39.05
C ASP A 387 -5.41 -1.05 37.65
N THR A 388 -6.42 -1.76 37.11
CA THR A 388 -6.35 -2.44 35.83
C THR A 388 -6.87 -1.58 34.67
N ILE A 389 -6.40 -1.89 33.47
CA ILE A 389 -6.95 -1.43 32.17
C ILE A 389 -7.53 -2.66 31.48
N ASN A 390 -8.83 -2.68 31.23
CA ASN A 390 -9.51 -3.84 30.61
C ASN A 390 -9.23 -5.18 31.33
N GLY A 391 -9.09 -5.16 32.70
CA GLY A 391 -8.81 -6.35 33.50
C GLY A 391 -7.33 -6.79 33.49
N GLN A 392 -6.44 -6.10 32.83
CA GLN A 392 -4.99 -6.35 32.79
C GLN A 392 -4.25 -5.35 33.70
N SER A 393 -3.10 -5.74 34.27
CA SER A 393 -2.22 -4.77 34.92
C SER A 393 -1.71 -3.73 33.89
N ILE A 394 -1.24 -2.59 34.39
CA ILE A 394 -0.71 -1.52 33.49
C ILE A 394 0.45 -2.05 32.63
N GLN A 395 1.35 -2.83 33.22
CA GLN A 395 2.49 -3.42 32.52
C GLN A 395 2.04 -4.50 31.53
N ASP A 396 1.11 -5.40 31.92
CA ASP A 396 0.60 -6.43 31.00
C ASP A 396 -0.14 -5.81 29.82
N PHE A 397 -0.93 -4.74 30.05
CA PHE A 397 -1.63 -4.04 28.99
C PHE A 397 -0.65 -3.38 28.00
N LEU A 398 0.40 -2.71 28.47
CA LEU A 398 1.42 -2.11 27.60
C LEU A 398 2.19 -3.18 26.82
N ASN A 399 2.61 -4.27 27.47
CA ASN A 399 3.27 -5.40 26.81
C ASN A 399 2.36 -6.03 25.75
N GLY A 400 1.06 -6.14 26.03
CA GLY A 400 0.07 -6.62 25.06
C GLY A 400 -0.01 -5.74 23.81
N GLN A 401 0.03 -4.40 23.96
CA GLN A 401 0.04 -3.48 22.82
C GLN A 401 1.31 -3.63 21.96
N THR A 402 2.47 -3.77 22.62
CA THR A 402 3.75 -4.02 21.95
C THR A 402 3.72 -5.34 21.15
N GLN A 403 3.17 -6.39 21.75
CA GLN A 403 3.03 -7.69 21.10
C GLN A 403 2.08 -7.64 19.88
N ILE A 404 0.94 -6.93 20.01
CA ILE A 404 -0.02 -6.76 18.91
C ILE A 404 0.66 -6.05 17.72
N LEU A 405 1.38 -4.96 17.97
CA LEU A 405 2.08 -4.23 16.91
C LEU A 405 3.16 -5.09 16.25
N GLY A 406 3.98 -5.78 17.06
CA GLY A 406 5.01 -6.70 16.53
C GLY A 406 4.42 -7.84 15.70
N GLN A 407 3.28 -8.41 16.12
CA GLN A 407 2.58 -9.44 15.35
C GLN A 407 2.02 -8.89 14.03
N GLN A 408 1.46 -7.68 14.03
CA GLN A 408 0.96 -7.02 12.82
C GLN A 408 2.10 -6.75 11.83
N SER A 409 3.24 -6.25 12.30
CA SER A 409 4.44 -5.99 11.48
C SER A 409 4.99 -7.28 10.88
N ALA A 410 5.16 -8.33 11.70
CA ALA A 410 5.63 -9.63 11.22
C ALA A 410 4.67 -10.24 10.18
N THR A 411 3.36 -10.13 10.41
CA THR A 411 2.34 -10.62 9.48
C THR A 411 2.37 -9.85 8.15
N ALA A 412 2.49 -8.52 8.19
CA ALA A 412 2.58 -7.69 6.99
C ALA A 412 3.83 -8.04 6.16
N THR A 413 4.98 -8.22 6.83
CA THR A 413 6.25 -8.63 6.18
C THR A 413 6.15 -10.03 5.56
N ALA A 414 5.55 -10.99 6.26
CA ALA A 414 5.33 -12.34 5.73
C ALA A 414 4.40 -12.31 4.51
N ASN A 415 3.30 -11.59 4.58
CA ASN A 415 2.35 -11.43 3.48
C ASN A 415 2.98 -10.71 2.27
N GLN A 416 3.83 -9.70 2.50
CA GLN A 416 4.61 -9.04 1.45
C GLN A 416 5.50 -10.05 0.70
N SER A 417 6.21 -10.91 1.44
CA SER A 417 7.08 -11.94 0.83
C SER A 417 6.27 -12.93 -0.02
N VAL A 418 5.12 -13.39 0.47
CA VAL A 418 4.22 -14.29 -0.26
C VAL A 418 3.66 -13.60 -1.52
N ALA A 419 3.21 -12.35 -1.40
CA ALA A 419 2.69 -11.58 -2.53
C ALA A 419 3.76 -11.33 -3.59
N GLN A 420 5.02 -11.07 -3.20
CA GLN A 420 6.14 -10.92 -4.13
C GLN A 420 6.38 -12.20 -4.96
N GLN A 421 6.33 -13.36 -4.31
CA GLN A 421 6.46 -14.65 -5.01
C GLN A 421 5.28 -14.89 -5.96
N ALA A 422 4.05 -14.53 -5.55
CA ALA A 422 2.86 -14.67 -6.37
C ALA A 422 2.89 -13.75 -7.61
N VAL A 423 3.38 -12.51 -7.47
CA VAL A 423 3.63 -11.60 -8.62
C VAL A 423 4.62 -12.23 -9.59
N THR A 424 5.75 -12.71 -9.09
CA THR A 424 6.78 -13.35 -9.93
C THR A 424 6.21 -14.55 -10.70
N GLN A 425 5.41 -15.38 -10.05
CA GLN A 425 4.75 -16.52 -10.68
C GLN A 425 3.72 -16.08 -11.74
N ALA A 426 2.89 -15.09 -11.43
CA ALA A 426 1.90 -14.58 -12.38
C ALA A 426 2.56 -13.96 -13.63
N GLN A 427 3.63 -13.19 -13.44
CA GLN A 427 4.43 -12.63 -14.54
C GLN A 427 5.11 -13.72 -15.37
N ALA A 428 5.62 -14.79 -14.75
CA ALA A 428 6.19 -15.92 -15.49
C ALA A 428 5.14 -16.64 -16.35
N LEU A 429 3.92 -16.86 -15.82
CA LEU A 429 2.81 -17.44 -16.59
C LEU A 429 2.41 -16.52 -17.76
N ARG A 430 2.30 -15.21 -17.54
CA ARG A 430 2.05 -14.23 -18.60
C ARG A 430 3.13 -14.29 -19.68
N ALA A 431 4.41 -14.33 -19.27
CA ALA A 431 5.53 -14.37 -20.22
C ALA A 431 5.56 -15.65 -21.07
N GLN A 432 5.08 -16.78 -20.56
CA GLN A 432 4.97 -18.04 -21.32
C GLN A 432 3.99 -17.92 -22.50
N VAL A 433 2.92 -17.15 -22.36
CA VAL A 433 1.88 -17.01 -23.38
C VAL A 433 2.12 -15.79 -24.29
N SER A 434 2.41 -14.64 -23.68
CA SER A 434 2.45 -13.34 -24.35
C SER A 434 3.87 -12.79 -24.51
N GLY A 435 4.88 -13.44 -23.94
CA GLY A 435 6.26 -12.98 -23.97
C GLY A 435 6.93 -13.20 -25.32
N VAL A 436 7.95 -12.39 -25.62
CA VAL A 436 8.79 -12.52 -26.82
C VAL A 436 10.03 -13.36 -26.46
N SER A 437 10.20 -14.51 -27.12
CA SER A 437 11.43 -15.29 -27.09
C SER A 437 12.34 -14.84 -28.23
N LEU A 438 13.48 -14.23 -27.89
CA LEU A 438 14.44 -13.76 -28.90
C LEU A 438 14.95 -14.88 -29.79
N ASP A 439 15.15 -16.09 -29.25
CA ASP A 439 15.62 -17.26 -30.01
C ASP A 439 14.56 -17.70 -31.03
N GLU A 440 13.28 -17.78 -30.61
CA GLU A 440 12.20 -18.13 -31.53
C GLU A 440 12.02 -17.09 -32.62
N GLU A 441 12.04 -15.80 -32.28
CA GLU A 441 11.91 -14.73 -33.26
C GLU A 441 13.12 -14.67 -34.24
N ALA A 442 14.34 -14.95 -33.74
CA ALA A 442 15.52 -15.03 -34.61
C ALA A 442 15.40 -16.18 -35.63
N ILE A 443 14.93 -17.35 -35.21
CA ILE A 443 14.66 -18.48 -36.10
C ILE A 443 13.58 -18.08 -37.11
N ARG A 444 12.52 -17.46 -36.68
CA ARG A 444 11.40 -17.00 -37.53
C ARG A 444 11.85 -15.98 -38.55
N VAL A 445 12.68 -15.00 -38.16
CA VAL A 445 13.28 -14.02 -39.08
C VAL A 445 14.09 -14.73 -40.19
N MET A 446 14.92 -15.73 -39.85
CA MET A 446 15.69 -16.49 -40.84
C MET A 446 14.78 -17.28 -41.80
N GLU A 447 13.73 -17.90 -41.30
CA GLU A 447 12.75 -18.63 -42.12
C GLU A 447 12.02 -17.69 -43.10
N LEU A 448 11.55 -16.54 -42.59
CA LEU A 448 10.86 -15.53 -43.40
C LEU A 448 11.78 -14.91 -44.44
N GLN A 449 13.07 -14.66 -44.11
CA GLN A 449 14.07 -14.18 -45.07
C GLN A 449 14.29 -15.19 -46.22
N ARG A 450 14.38 -16.50 -45.91
CA ARG A 450 14.50 -17.53 -46.95
C ARG A 450 13.25 -17.62 -47.79
N GLY A 451 12.04 -17.51 -47.21
CA GLY A 451 10.79 -17.44 -47.94
C GLY A 451 10.72 -16.27 -48.87
N TYR A 452 11.07 -15.07 -48.39
CA TYR A 452 11.15 -13.85 -49.18
C TYR A 452 12.10 -13.99 -50.37
N GLN A 453 13.34 -14.49 -50.16
CA GLN A 453 14.33 -14.72 -51.23
C GLN A 453 13.82 -15.73 -52.27
N SER A 454 13.14 -16.80 -51.85
CA SER A 454 12.59 -17.80 -52.73
C SER A 454 11.49 -17.22 -53.65
N MET A 455 10.59 -16.40 -53.08
CA MET A 455 9.52 -15.72 -53.82
C MET A 455 10.08 -14.65 -54.76
N SER A 456 11.12 -13.91 -54.38
CA SER A 456 11.82 -12.95 -55.27
C SER A 456 12.41 -13.64 -56.48
N LYS A 457 13.05 -14.83 -56.28
CA LYS A 457 13.58 -15.64 -57.44
C LYS A 457 12.45 -16.13 -58.30
N MET A 458 11.32 -16.56 -57.76
CA MET A 458 10.15 -17.01 -58.49
C MET A 458 9.59 -15.88 -59.39
N ILE A 459 9.47 -14.67 -58.87
CA ILE A 459 9.07 -13.49 -59.62
C ILE A 459 10.04 -13.22 -60.78
N SER A 460 11.36 -13.29 -60.55
CA SER A 460 12.36 -13.11 -61.59
C SER A 460 12.24 -14.15 -62.73
N VAL A 461 11.98 -15.43 -62.41
CA VAL A 461 11.76 -16.50 -63.40
C VAL A 461 10.48 -16.23 -64.19
N ILE A 462 9.38 -15.83 -63.52
CA ILE A 462 8.10 -15.51 -64.21
C ILE A 462 8.29 -14.32 -65.17
N ASN A 463 9.02 -13.28 -64.78
CA ASN A 463 9.33 -12.14 -65.61
C ASN A 463 10.17 -12.56 -66.80
N GLY A 464 11.21 -13.37 -66.62
CA GLY A 464 12.01 -13.91 -67.76
C GLY A 464 11.23 -14.76 -68.75
N LEU A 465 10.26 -15.56 -68.21
CA LEU A 465 9.33 -16.27 -69.12
C LEU A 465 8.38 -15.33 -69.90
N ALA A 466 7.91 -14.26 -69.27
CA ALA A 466 7.08 -13.25 -69.91
C ALA A 466 7.85 -12.53 -71.04
N ASP A 467 9.11 -12.13 -70.79
CA ASP A 467 9.97 -11.51 -71.75
C ASP A 467 10.25 -12.43 -72.94
N THR A 468 10.54 -13.73 -72.66
CA THR A 468 10.75 -14.72 -73.76
C THR A 468 9.50 -14.91 -74.62
N LEU A 469 8.32 -14.96 -73.99
CA LEU A 469 7.06 -15.04 -74.71
C LEU A 469 6.77 -13.80 -75.56
N MET A 470 7.12 -12.59 -75.08
CA MET A 470 6.98 -11.34 -75.86
C MET A 470 7.94 -11.25 -77.01
N GLN A 471 9.13 -11.86 -76.98
CA GLN A 471 10.10 -11.94 -78.03
C GLN A 471 9.73 -12.98 -79.13
N MET A 472 8.86 -13.91 -78.79
CA MET A 472 8.38 -14.97 -79.71
C MET A 472 7.12 -14.58 -80.54
N VAL A 473 6.51 -13.46 -80.25
CA VAL A 473 5.34 -12.88 -80.92
C VAL A 473 5.78 -11.65 -81.75
#